data_389650aff9b948159814ae5bddd2764a
#
_entry.id   389650aff9b948159814ae5bddd2764a
#
_cell.length_a   1.000
_cell.length_b   1.000
_cell.length_c   1.000
_cell.angle_alpha   90.00
_cell.angle_beta   90.00
_cell.angle_gamma   90.00
#
_symmetry.space_group_name_H-M   'P 1'
#
loop_
_entity.id
_entity.type
_entity.pdbx_description
1 polymer ?
#
loop_
_entity_poly.entity_id
_entity_poly.type
_entity_poly.pdbx_seq_one_letter_code
_entity_poly.pdbx_strand_id
1 'polypeptide(L)'
;MAKKKSNTTTILVPDPLRKSVELATGGKGTVLYTSKGYPTYMTIVPSFNCEDVADDLGTGKHPAFIVDGVDKSEIFIATYQSIIHDGQALSLPYQRPRTSINFNDAKAACIEAGPGFHLMTNWEWAAISFWCMKNGFFPRGNTDYGKSHSHPDKVGLRSRDYGITLTGSGPDTWRHDGTMSGISDLVGHVWEWIDGLQLIDGKIKMPSDNNFCQPENKWPDAGSKIDAVNGIQISDAITKRGWTSQWFRDIAAKEGYDVPVALKRALLCPCDAIAGKSEIPGYVWADNSKKQKSAAFRGGSFVDGATAGVFALDLKYAPSSSYCYIGFRAAKAL
;
A
#
# COMPACT_ATOMS: atom_id res chain seq x y z
N MET A 1 2.89 58.94 1.97
CA MET A 1 3.91 57.89 1.76
C MET A 1 3.32 56.83 0.81
N ALA A 2 3.78 56.78 -0.44
CA ALA A 2 3.30 55.84 -1.43
C ALA A 2 3.94 54.49 -1.19
N LYS A 3 3.12 53.44 -0.99
CA LYS A 3 3.62 52.04 -0.90
C LYS A 3 4.21 51.63 -2.25
N LYS A 4 5.50 51.42 -2.30
CA LYS A 4 6.19 50.79 -3.44
C LYS A 4 5.60 49.37 -3.64
N LYS A 5 4.87 49.14 -4.74
CA LYS A 5 4.52 47.79 -5.19
C LYS A 5 5.82 47.08 -5.58
N SER A 6 6.18 46.04 -4.88
CA SER A 6 7.27 45.15 -5.30
C SER A 6 6.76 44.37 -6.53
N ASN A 7 7.32 44.64 -7.69
CA ASN A 7 7.14 43.80 -8.86
C ASN A 7 7.93 42.51 -8.63
N THR A 8 7.28 41.48 -8.14
CA THR A 8 7.85 40.14 -8.09
C THR A 8 7.76 39.54 -9.48
N THR A 9 8.89 39.46 -10.17
CA THR A 9 8.94 38.74 -11.46
C THR A 9 8.92 37.25 -11.18
N THR A 10 7.86 36.56 -11.57
CA THR A 10 7.80 35.09 -11.50
C THR A 10 8.51 34.54 -12.72
N ILE A 11 9.63 33.86 -12.50
CA ILE A 11 10.34 33.12 -13.54
C ILE A 11 9.76 31.70 -13.57
N LEU A 12 9.07 31.33 -14.65
CA LEU A 12 8.61 29.97 -14.91
C LEU A 12 9.78 29.18 -15.53
N VAL A 13 10.37 28.30 -14.77
CA VAL A 13 11.35 27.35 -15.28
C VAL A 13 10.59 26.13 -15.80
N PRO A 14 10.70 25.75 -17.09
CA PRO A 14 10.12 24.54 -17.60
C PRO A 14 10.69 23.31 -16.87
N ASP A 15 9.84 22.33 -16.54
CA ASP A 15 10.22 21.03 -16.00
C ASP A 15 10.12 19.98 -17.12
N PRO A 16 11.18 19.74 -17.90
CA PRO A 16 11.14 18.81 -19.03
C PRO A 16 10.92 17.36 -18.60
N LEU A 17 11.43 16.98 -17.43
CA LEU A 17 11.30 15.63 -16.91
C LEU A 17 9.82 15.32 -16.57
N ARG A 18 9.20 16.20 -15.77
CA ARG A 18 7.78 16.06 -15.43
C ARG A 18 6.93 16.03 -16.68
N LYS A 19 7.10 16.99 -17.58
CA LYS A 19 6.36 17.06 -18.83
C LYS A 19 6.51 15.80 -19.67
N SER A 20 7.72 15.23 -19.77
CA SER A 20 7.96 13.99 -20.50
C SER A 20 7.21 12.81 -19.88
N VAL A 21 7.22 12.68 -18.55
CA VAL A 21 6.52 11.61 -17.84
C VAL A 21 5.01 11.74 -18.00
N GLU A 22 4.46 12.94 -17.82
CA GLU A 22 3.03 13.20 -17.97
C GLU A 22 2.54 12.90 -19.38
N LEU A 23 3.29 13.30 -20.40
CA LEU A 23 2.98 12.97 -21.79
C LEU A 23 3.07 11.47 -22.08
N ALA A 24 4.14 10.80 -21.62
CA ALA A 24 4.35 9.39 -21.84
C ALA A 24 3.31 8.50 -21.15
N THR A 25 2.72 8.98 -20.03
CA THR A 25 1.73 8.25 -19.23
C THR A 25 0.28 8.68 -19.52
N GLY A 26 0.08 9.61 -20.44
CA GLY A 26 -1.25 10.18 -20.71
C GLY A 26 -1.85 10.89 -19.48
N GLY A 27 -1.00 11.47 -18.63
CA GLY A 27 -1.40 12.16 -17.40
C GLY A 27 -1.65 11.26 -16.19
N LYS A 28 -1.47 9.94 -16.30
CA LYS A 28 -1.64 9.01 -15.18
C LYS A 28 -0.47 9.02 -14.20
N GLY A 29 0.70 9.47 -14.62
CA GLY A 29 1.91 9.58 -13.82
C GLY A 29 2.49 10.97 -13.90
N THR A 30 3.24 11.36 -12.87
CA THR A 30 3.93 12.65 -12.78
C THR A 30 5.28 12.49 -12.09
N VAL A 31 6.08 13.55 -12.06
CA VAL A 31 7.29 13.64 -11.26
C VAL A 31 7.07 14.71 -10.20
N LEU A 32 7.19 14.31 -8.94
CA LEU A 32 7.27 15.23 -7.83
C LEU A 32 8.74 15.35 -7.38
N TYR A 33 9.01 16.40 -6.63
CA TYR A 33 10.37 16.62 -6.11
C TYR A 33 10.36 16.60 -4.60
N THR A 34 11.38 15.98 -4.03
CA THR A 34 11.59 15.99 -2.59
C THR A 34 12.02 17.36 -2.10
N SER A 35 12.08 17.58 -0.79
CA SER A 35 12.55 18.81 -0.18
C SER A 35 14.00 19.18 -0.56
N LYS A 36 14.81 18.18 -0.97
CA LYS A 36 16.18 18.38 -1.47
C LYS A 36 16.27 18.48 -3.00
N GLY A 37 15.11 18.47 -3.70
CA GLY A 37 15.05 18.61 -5.15
C GLY A 37 15.27 17.31 -5.95
N TYR A 38 15.27 16.16 -5.31
CA TYR A 38 15.39 14.88 -6.03
C TYR A 38 14.07 14.50 -6.69
N PRO A 39 14.09 14.04 -7.97
CA PRO A 39 12.89 13.61 -8.66
C PRO A 39 12.38 12.27 -8.08
N THR A 40 11.07 12.16 -7.96
CA THR A 40 10.40 10.93 -7.57
C THR A 40 9.17 10.70 -8.45
N TYR A 41 9.08 9.51 -9.06
CA TYR A 41 8.01 9.15 -9.99
C TYR A 41 6.78 8.71 -9.21
N MET A 42 5.63 9.34 -9.49
CA MET A 42 4.38 9.09 -8.81
C MET A 42 3.27 8.77 -9.80
N THR A 43 2.45 7.79 -9.45
CA THR A 43 1.22 7.48 -10.17
C THR A 43 0.06 8.23 -9.49
N ILE A 44 -0.76 8.89 -10.28
CA ILE A 44 -1.94 9.62 -9.83
C ILE A 44 -3.09 8.64 -9.71
N VAL A 45 -3.68 8.53 -8.53
CA VAL A 45 -4.84 7.68 -8.27
C VAL A 45 -6.04 8.58 -7.98
N PRO A 46 -7.00 8.69 -8.93
CA PRO A 46 -8.19 9.52 -8.74
C PRO A 46 -9.13 8.93 -7.69
N SER A 47 -9.85 9.81 -6.99
CA SER A 47 -10.82 9.40 -5.98
C SER A 47 -12.02 8.67 -6.59
N PHE A 48 -12.61 7.79 -5.80
CA PHE A 48 -13.86 7.10 -6.12
C PHE A 48 -14.72 6.94 -4.86
N ASN A 49 -16.00 6.65 -5.04
CA ASN A 49 -16.91 6.35 -3.96
C ASN A 49 -17.00 4.84 -3.71
N CYS A 50 -17.27 4.46 -2.47
CA CYS A 50 -17.33 3.06 -2.04
C CYS A 50 -18.43 2.28 -2.77
N GLU A 51 -19.60 2.90 -2.99
CA GLU A 51 -20.72 2.31 -3.75
C GLU A 51 -20.39 1.99 -5.20
N ASP A 52 -19.40 2.67 -5.79
CA ASP A 52 -18.91 2.36 -7.14
C ASP A 52 -18.16 1.02 -7.23
N VAL A 53 -17.83 0.44 -6.08
CA VAL A 53 -17.03 -0.79 -5.97
C VAL A 53 -17.89 -1.98 -5.54
N ALA A 54 -18.63 -1.85 -4.44
CA ALA A 54 -19.55 -2.86 -3.93
C ALA A 54 -20.56 -2.22 -2.96
N ASP A 55 -21.81 -2.69 -2.98
CA ASP A 55 -22.91 -2.14 -2.18
C ASP A 55 -22.66 -2.24 -0.67
N ASP A 56 -22.06 -3.33 -0.22
CA ASP A 56 -21.76 -3.59 1.19
C ASP A 56 -20.55 -2.82 1.74
N LEU A 57 -19.91 -2.00 0.90
CA LEU A 57 -18.96 -0.99 1.34
C LEU A 57 -19.65 0.32 1.79
N GLY A 58 -20.99 0.41 1.64
CA GLY A 58 -21.76 1.61 1.96
C GLY A 58 -21.43 2.77 1.01
N THR A 59 -21.97 3.96 1.28
CA THR A 59 -21.88 5.12 0.40
C THR A 59 -20.79 6.12 0.81
N GLY A 60 -20.38 6.95 -0.13
CA GLY A 60 -19.46 8.07 0.05
C GLY A 60 -18.04 7.76 -0.38
N LYS A 61 -17.20 8.78 -0.31
CA LYS A 61 -15.81 8.71 -0.76
C LYS A 61 -15.02 7.65 0.01
N HIS A 62 -14.18 6.88 -0.68
CA HIS A 62 -13.31 5.91 -0.01
C HIS A 62 -12.33 6.64 0.93
N PRO A 63 -12.11 6.13 2.17
CA PRO A 63 -11.30 6.81 3.21
C PRO A 63 -9.88 7.17 2.78
N ALA A 64 -9.29 6.49 1.81
CA ALA A 64 -7.98 6.84 1.23
C ALA A 64 -7.90 8.29 0.72
N PHE A 65 -9.03 8.85 0.34
CA PHE A 65 -9.15 10.19 -0.25
C PHE A 65 -9.72 11.23 0.73
N ILE A 66 -9.70 10.94 2.02
CA ILE A 66 -10.08 11.88 3.08
C ILE A 66 -8.88 12.05 4.00
N VAL A 67 -8.31 13.26 4.03
CA VAL A 67 -7.14 13.60 4.86
C VAL A 67 -7.49 14.77 5.77
N ASP A 68 -7.37 14.57 7.08
CA ASP A 68 -7.74 15.56 8.11
C ASP A 68 -9.16 16.15 7.89
N GLY A 69 -10.12 15.29 7.50
CA GLY A 69 -11.49 15.66 7.20
C GLY A 69 -11.68 16.41 5.89
N VAL A 70 -10.65 16.54 5.06
CA VAL A 70 -10.69 17.20 3.76
C VAL A 70 -10.69 16.18 2.64
N ASP A 71 -11.68 16.26 1.78
CA ASP A 71 -11.79 15.46 0.56
C ASP A 71 -10.70 15.81 -0.44
N LYS A 72 -9.98 14.79 -0.89
CA LYS A 72 -9.00 14.88 -1.98
C LYS A 72 -9.60 14.35 -3.26
N SER A 73 -9.32 15.00 -4.39
CA SER A 73 -9.67 14.50 -5.72
C SER A 73 -8.80 13.35 -6.17
N GLU A 74 -7.59 13.26 -5.63
CA GLU A 74 -6.57 12.29 -5.99
C GLU A 74 -5.53 12.13 -4.88
N ILE A 75 -4.80 11.03 -4.93
CA ILE A 75 -3.59 10.77 -4.14
C ILE A 75 -2.45 10.36 -5.08
N PHE A 76 -1.22 10.53 -4.62
CA PHE A 76 -0.02 10.20 -5.39
C PHE A 76 0.67 8.99 -4.73
N ILE A 77 0.82 7.92 -5.46
CA ILE A 77 1.50 6.70 -4.99
C ILE A 77 2.81 6.56 -5.75
N ALA A 78 3.90 6.32 -5.03
CA ALA A 78 5.19 6.05 -5.66
C ALA A 78 5.04 4.94 -6.72
N THR A 79 5.39 5.22 -7.97
CA THR A 79 5.25 4.27 -9.08
C THR A 79 6.07 3.01 -8.85
N TYR A 80 7.22 3.16 -8.18
CA TYR A 80 8.17 2.09 -7.89
C TYR A 80 8.38 1.94 -6.38
N GLN A 81 8.75 0.74 -5.94
CA GLN A 81 9.20 0.51 -4.56
C GLN A 81 10.38 1.42 -4.24
N SER A 82 10.42 1.96 -3.02
CA SER A 82 11.33 3.05 -2.69
C SER A 82 12.77 2.60 -2.51
N ILE A 83 13.68 3.45 -2.95
CA ILE A 83 15.08 3.50 -2.52
C ILE A 83 15.25 4.61 -1.47
N ILE A 84 16.39 4.64 -0.82
CA ILE A 84 16.78 5.79 0.03
C ILE A 84 18.03 6.44 -0.56
N HIS A 85 17.94 7.73 -0.80
CA HIS A 85 19.06 8.56 -1.20
C HIS A 85 19.11 9.81 -0.32
N ASP A 86 20.25 10.07 0.27
CA ASP A 86 20.46 11.20 1.18
C ASP A 86 19.40 11.33 2.30
N GLY A 87 18.99 10.17 2.85
CA GLY A 87 17.98 10.05 3.90
C GLY A 87 16.52 10.09 3.41
N GLN A 88 16.27 10.39 2.15
CA GLN A 88 14.95 10.56 1.57
C GLN A 88 14.49 9.34 0.75
N ALA A 89 13.22 8.98 0.87
CA ALA A 89 12.59 7.96 0.03
C ALA A 89 12.37 8.50 -1.38
N LEU A 90 12.83 7.76 -2.39
CA LEU A 90 12.65 8.07 -3.80
C LEU A 90 12.04 6.89 -4.54
N SER A 91 11.15 7.17 -5.49
CA SER A 91 10.57 6.23 -6.43
C SER A 91 11.23 6.39 -7.79
N LEU A 92 12.14 5.49 -8.13
CA LEU A 92 12.90 5.54 -9.38
C LEU A 92 12.84 4.19 -10.10
N PRO A 93 12.76 4.17 -11.45
CA PRO A 93 12.81 2.94 -12.22
C PRO A 93 14.22 2.33 -12.23
N TYR A 94 14.26 1.02 -12.43
CA TYR A 94 15.50 0.24 -12.62
C TYR A 94 16.49 0.37 -11.46
N GLN A 95 15.98 0.56 -10.25
CA GLN A 95 16.79 0.58 -9.03
C GLN A 95 16.59 -0.71 -8.23
N ARG A 96 17.57 -1.05 -7.40
CA ARG A 96 17.35 -2.05 -6.37
C ARG A 96 16.53 -1.40 -5.24
N PRO A 97 15.35 -1.95 -4.89
CA PRO A 97 14.56 -1.38 -3.81
C PRO A 97 15.31 -1.46 -2.48
N ARG A 98 15.06 -0.50 -1.61
CA ARG A 98 15.60 -0.56 -0.25
C ARG A 98 14.93 -1.68 0.51
N THR A 99 15.72 -2.65 0.93
CA THR A 99 15.31 -3.76 1.81
C THR A 99 16.10 -3.76 3.11
N SER A 100 15.86 -4.72 3.98
CA SER A 100 16.48 -4.79 5.30
C SER A 100 16.30 -3.46 6.07
N ILE A 101 15.08 -2.99 6.08
CA ILE A 101 14.65 -1.76 6.74
C ILE A 101 13.46 -2.06 7.66
N ASN A 102 13.45 -1.49 8.86
CA ASN A 102 12.33 -1.61 9.77
C ASN A 102 11.25 -0.55 9.47
N PHE A 103 10.07 -0.71 10.04
CA PHE A 103 8.93 0.18 9.83
C PHE A 103 9.24 1.64 10.17
N ASN A 104 9.91 1.89 11.30
CA ASN A 104 10.16 3.25 11.76
C ASN A 104 11.12 3.99 10.83
N ASP A 105 12.19 3.32 10.38
CA ASP A 105 13.17 3.88 9.45
C ASP A 105 12.54 4.12 8.07
N ALA A 106 11.67 3.22 7.59
CA ALA A 106 10.92 3.39 6.35
C ALA A 106 10.00 4.62 6.42
N LYS A 107 9.25 4.75 7.51
CA LYS A 107 8.37 5.91 7.76
C LYS A 107 9.17 7.22 7.83
N ALA A 108 10.28 7.22 8.55
CA ALA A 108 11.17 8.39 8.66
C ALA A 108 11.70 8.83 7.29
N ALA A 109 12.17 7.90 6.45
CA ALA A 109 12.68 8.21 5.12
C ALA A 109 11.60 8.82 4.20
N CYS A 110 10.35 8.39 4.33
CA CYS A 110 9.23 8.99 3.59
C CYS A 110 8.93 10.40 4.06
N ILE A 111 8.88 10.65 5.37
CA ILE A 111 8.65 11.98 5.95
C ILE A 111 9.77 12.96 5.58
N GLU A 112 11.02 12.49 5.59
CA GLU A 112 12.19 13.30 5.20
C GLU A 112 12.14 13.76 3.73
N ALA A 113 11.40 13.05 2.87
CA ALA A 113 11.18 13.48 1.48
C ALA A 113 10.45 14.82 1.37
N GLY A 114 9.73 15.25 2.42
CA GLY A 114 9.16 16.60 2.50
C GLY A 114 7.65 16.62 2.79
N PRO A 115 7.06 17.81 2.87
CA PRO A 115 5.66 17.96 3.25
C PRO A 115 4.69 17.13 2.41
N GLY A 116 3.76 16.42 3.08
CA GLY A 116 2.77 15.55 2.47
C GLY A 116 3.28 14.17 2.04
N PHE A 117 4.61 13.95 1.96
CA PHE A 117 5.16 12.62 1.77
C PHE A 117 5.04 11.79 3.06
N HIS A 118 4.63 10.54 2.90
CA HIS A 118 4.44 9.61 4.00
C HIS A 118 4.65 8.17 3.52
N LEU A 119 4.81 7.25 4.46
CA LEU A 119 4.79 5.82 4.17
C LEU A 119 3.38 5.45 3.69
N MET A 120 3.27 4.78 2.54
CA MET A 120 1.98 4.36 1.98
C MET A 120 1.10 3.73 3.06
N THR A 121 -0.15 4.18 3.16
CA THR A 121 -1.07 3.74 4.20
C THR A 121 -1.88 2.51 3.78
N ASN A 122 -2.48 1.83 4.76
CA ASN A 122 -3.40 0.74 4.48
C ASN A 122 -4.65 1.20 3.70
N TRP A 123 -5.12 2.44 3.92
CA TRP A 123 -6.22 3.01 3.15
C TRP A 123 -5.86 3.18 1.68
N GLU A 124 -4.67 3.68 1.38
CA GLU A 124 -4.18 3.87 0.02
C GLU A 124 -3.97 2.53 -0.69
N TRP A 125 -3.41 1.54 0.02
CA TRP A 125 -3.29 0.19 -0.51
C TRP A 125 -4.66 -0.41 -0.84
N ALA A 126 -5.64 -0.25 0.07
CA ALA A 126 -7.00 -0.73 -0.14
C ALA A 126 -7.65 -0.09 -1.38
N ALA A 127 -7.48 1.23 -1.56
CA ALA A 127 -8.01 1.91 -2.73
C ALA A 127 -7.47 1.34 -4.05
N ILE A 128 -6.17 1.04 -4.13
CA ILE A 128 -5.57 0.44 -5.33
C ILE A 128 -6.07 -0.98 -5.54
N SER A 129 -6.19 -1.77 -4.48
CA SER A 129 -6.70 -3.14 -4.58
C SER A 129 -8.15 -3.19 -5.05
N PHE A 130 -9.00 -2.27 -4.58
CA PHE A 130 -10.37 -2.11 -5.07
C PHE A 130 -10.40 -1.63 -6.52
N TRP A 131 -9.49 -0.74 -6.91
CA TRP A 131 -9.36 -0.37 -8.31
C TRP A 131 -9.06 -1.58 -9.20
N CYS A 132 -8.10 -2.42 -8.81
CA CYS A 132 -7.78 -3.66 -9.52
C CYS A 132 -8.99 -4.58 -9.62
N MET A 133 -9.71 -4.78 -8.52
CA MET A 133 -10.91 -5.62 -8.49
C MET A 133 -12.01 -5.09 -9.41
N LYS A 134 -12.33 -3.80 -9.32
CA LYS A 134 -13.36 -3.15 -10.15
C LYS A 134 -13.07 -3.28 -11.64
N ASN A 135 -11.81 -3.23 -12.04
CA ASN A 135 -11.38 -3.35 -13.42
C ASN A 135 -11.12 -4.80 -13.87
N GLY A 136 -11.36 -5.79 -12.98
CA GLY A 136 -11.18 -7.21 -13.29
C GLY A 136 -9.74 -7.58 -13.61
N PHE A 137 -8.76 -6.81 -13.13
CA PHE A 137 -7.35 -7.01 -13.39
C PHE A 137 -6.55 -7.10 -12.09
N PHE A 138 -5.95 -8.26 -11.84
CA PHE A 138 -5.04 -8.46 -10.72
C PHE A 138 -3.61 -8.53 -11.24
N PRO A 139 -2.73 -7.59 -10.85
CA PRO A 139 -1.35 -7.60 -11.30
C PRO A 139 -0.64 -8.86 -10.85
N ARG A 140 0.25 -9.34 -11.70
CA ARG A 140 1.25 -10.34 -11.35
C ARG A 140 2.50 -9.66 -10.84
N GLY A 141 3.51 -10.45 -10.48
CA GLY A 141 4.76 -9.88 -9.99
C GLY A 141 5.87 -10.91 -9.88
N ASN A 142 6.99 -10.47 -9.36
CA ASN A 142 8.10 -11.33 -8.99
C ASN A 142 7.74 -12.13 -7.73
N THR A 143 7.19 -13.31 -7.90
CA THR A 143 6.74 -14.20 -6.83
C THR A 143 7.52 -15.51 -6.76
N ASP A 144 8.46 -15.70 -7.70
CA ASP A 144 9.36 -16.85 -7.76
C ASP A 144 10.74 -16.42 -8.29
N TYR A 145 11.56 -15.85 -7.40
CA TYR A 145 12.99 -15.56 -7.64
C TYR A 145 13.30 -14.90 -8.99
N GLY A 146 12.62 -13.79 -9.30
CA GLY A 146 12.83 -12.98 -10.52
C GLY A 146 11.79 -13.19 -11.60
N LYS A 147 10.81 -14.06 -11.37
CA LYS A 147 9.72 -14.37 -12.30
C LYS A 147 8.37 -14.51 -11.60
N SER A 148 7.30 -14.58 -12.37
CA SER A 148 5.99 -14.92 -11.83
C SER A 148 5.87 -16.45 -11.66
N HIS A 149 5.38 -16.91 -10.50
CA HIS A 149 5.14 -18.33 -10.25
C HIS A 149 4.12 -18.95 -11.20
N SER A 150 3.10 -18.18 -11.61
CA SER A 150 2.02 -18.64 -12.50
C SER A 150 2.33 -18.47 -13.99
N HIS A 151 3.31 -17.60 -14.32
CA HIS A 151 3.74 -17.30 -15.70
C HIS A 151 5.25 -17.15 -15.71
N PRO A 152 6.00 -18.28 -15.74
CA PRO A 152 7.47 -18.28 -15.62
C PRO A 152 8.20 -17.59 -16.78
N ASP A 153 7.51 -17.34 -17.91
CA ASP A 153 7.98 -16.52 -19.04
C ASP A 153 8.00 -15.01 -18.72
N LYS A 154 7.26 -14.58 -17.71
CA LYS A 154 7.20 -13.19 -17.23
C LYS A 154 8.27 -12.97 -16.19
N VAL A 155 9.34 -12.28 -16.57
CA VAL A 155 10.55 -12.06 -15.78
C VAL A 155 10.87 -10.58 -15.66
N GLY A 156 11.48 -10.19 -14.53
CA GLY A 156 12.10 -8.88 -14.35
C GLY A 156 13.63 -8.96 -14.51
N LEU A 157 14.28 -7.82 -14.71
CA LEU A 157 15.74 -7.75 -14.71
C LEU A 157 16.26 -8.00 -13.29
N ARG A 158 17.06 -9.04 -13.14
CA ARG A 158 17.63 -9.39 -11.84
C ARG A 158 18.60 -8.32 -11.33
N SER A 159 18.51 -8.01 -10.07
CA SER A 159 19.57 -7.30 -9.36
C SER A 159 20.74 -8.25 -9.07
N ARG A 160 21.79 -7.76 -8.41
CA ARG A 160 22.89 -8.62 -7.97
C ARG A 160 22.48 -9.59 -6.85
N ASP A 161 21.37 -9.30 -6.16
CA ASP A 161 20.87 -10.11 -5.06
C ASP A 161 19.94 -11.20 -5.58
N TYR A 162 20.05 -12.36 -4.96
CA TYR A 162 19.25 -13.53 -5.32
C TYR A 162 17.75 -13.26 -5.08
N GLY A 163 16.96 -13.40 -6.15
CA GLY A 163 15.51 -13.25 -6.10
C GLY A 163 14.97 -11.83 -6.29
N ILE A 164 15.78 -10.79 -6.08
CA ILE A 164 15.36 -9.40 -6.25
C ILE A 164 15.56 -8.94 -7.71
N THR A 165 14.56 -8.27 -8.27
CA THR A 165 14.63 -7.62 -9.58
C THR A 165 14.87 -6.12 -9.42
N LEU A 166 15.17 -5.43 -10.52
CA LEU A 166 15.18 -3.97 -10.52
C LEU A 166 13.74 -3.45 -10.58
N THR A 167 13.45 -2.37 -9.87
CA THR A 167 12.10 -1.78 -9.80
C THR A 167 11.55 -1.45 -11.19
N GLY A 168 10.31 -1.85 -11.45
CA GLY A 168 9.62 -1.58 -12.72
C GLY A 168 10.21 -2.27 -13.94
N SER A 169 11.14 -3.21 -13.77
CA SER A 169 11.74 -3.94 -14.89
C SER A 169 10.90 -5.12 -15.39
N GLY A 170 9.86 -5.48 -14.66
CA GLY A 170 8.90 -6.49 -15.07
C GLY A 170 7.98 -6.02 -16.19
N PRO A 171 7.23 -6.93 -16.84
CA PRO A 171 6.30 -6.59 -17.90
C PRO A 171 5.12 -5.75 -17.39
N ASP A 172 4.32 -5.21 -18.29
CA ASP A 172 3.11 -4.42 -18.01
C ASP A 172 2.12 -5.16 -17.08
N THR A 173 2.03 -6.48 -17.20
CA THR A 173 1.20 -7.33 -16.33
C THR A 173 1.61 -7.33 -14.86
N TRP A 174 2.78 -6.77 -14.49
CA TRP A 174 3.23 -6.56 -13.12
C TRP A 174 2.86 -5.17 -12.58
N ARG A 175 2.07 -4.42 -13.34
CA ARG A 175 1.57 -3.10 -12.95
C ARG A 175 0.08 -3.17 -12.64
N HIS A 176 -0.38 -2.32 -11.72
CA HIS A 176 -1.74 -2.40 -11.19
C HIS A 176 -2.83 -2.27 -12.27
N ASP A 177 -2.57 -1.55 -13.35
CA ASP A 177 -3.50 -1.29 -14.45
C ASP A 177 -3.15 -2.03 -15.76
N GLY A 178 -2.15 -2.93 -15.73
CA GLY A 178 -1.71 -3.66 -16.90
C GLY A 178 -1.04 -2.81 -17.97
N THR A 179 -0.59 -1.60 -17.63
CA THR A 179 0.10 -0.68 -18.55
C THR A 179 1.45 -0.22 -18.00
N MET A 180 2.34 0.22 -18.85
CA MET A 180 3.66 0.71 -18.43
C MET A 180 3.62 1.98 -17.57
N SER A 181 2.48 2.66 -17.50
CA SER A 181 2.25 3.84 -16.65
C SER A 181 1.71 3.51 -15.25
N GLY A 182 1.31 2.25 -15.01
CA GLY A 182 0.75 1.82 -13.74
C GLY A 182 1.77 1.70 -12.61
N ILE A 183 1.28 1.61 -11.38
CA ILE A 183 2.08 1.31 -10.19
C ILE A 183 2.71 -0.07 -10.35
N SER A 184 4.02 -0.16 -10.22
CA SER A 184 4.81 -1.36 -10.45
C SER A 184 5.06 -2.14 -9.17
N ASP A 185 5.19 -3.46 -9.29
CA ASP A 185 5.70 -4.34 -8.25
C ASP A 185 4.85 -4.38 -6.94
N LEU A 186 3.53 -4.14 -7.03
CA LEU A 186 2.62 -4.29 -5.88
C LEU A 186 2.44 -5.74 -5.42
N VAL A 187 2.77 -6.69 -6.29
CA VAL A 187 2.64 -8.12 -6.01
C VAL A 187 4.01 -8.77 -6.06
N GLY A 188 4.37 -9.47 -4.99
CA GLY A 188 5.67 -10.11 -4.89
C GLY A 188 6.82 -9.12 -4.81
N HIS A 189 7.98 -9.47 -5.32
CA HIS A 189 9.22 -8.71 -5.26
C HIS A 189 9.70 -8.55 -3.82
N VAL A 190 9.25 -7.52 -3.08
CA VAL A 190 9.46 -7.42 -1.62
C VAL A 190 8.16 -7.01 -0.94
N TRP A 191 7.90 -7.53 0.24
CA TRP A 191 6.84 -7.04 1.12
C TRP A 191 7.01 -5.55 1.36
N GLU A 192 5.92 -4.81 1.42
CA GLU A 192 5.96 -3.38 1.64
C GLU A 192 5.36 -3.02 2.99
N TRP A 193 6.17 -2.42 3.89
CA TRP A 193 5.64 -1.80 5.09
C TRP A 193 4.56 -0.79 4.72
N ILE A 194 3.46 -0.81 5.44
CA ILE A 194 2.37 0.17 5.31
C ILE A 194 2.04 0.79 6.66
N ASP A 195 1.67 2.08 6.63
CA ASP A 195 1.19 2.81 7.81
C ASP A 195 -0.34 2.67 7.98
N GLY A 196 -0.89 3.21 9.07
CA GLY A 196 -2.33 3.27 9.29
C GLY A 196 -2.99 1.95 9.68
N LEU A 197 -2.24 0.91 10.05
CA LEU A 197 -2.79 -0.37 10.52
C LEU A 197 -1.89 -1.04 11.53
N GLN A 198 -2.44 -1.44 12.66
CA GLN A 198 -1.74 -2.18 13.72
C GLN A 198 -2.63 -3.27 14.31
N LEU A 199 -1.98 -4.37 14.72
CA LEU A 199 -2.60 -5.39 15.56
C LEU A 199 -1.92 -5.37 16.95
N ILE A 200 -2.70 -5.18 18.01
CA ILE A 200 -2.21 -5.13 19.39
C ILE A 200 -3.10 -6.02 20.26
N ASP A 201 -2.54 -7.07 20.82
CA ASP A 201 -3.31 -8.03 21.65
C ASP A 201 -4.58 -8.54 20.91
N GLY A 202 -4.45 -8.75 19.61
CA GLY A 202 -5.54 -9.18 18.72
C GLY A 202 -6.55 -8.09 18.33
N LYS A 203 -6.43 -6.87 18.88
CA LYS A 203 -7.27 -5.72 18.53
C LYS A 203 -6.72 -5.00 17.30
N ILE A 204 -7.61 -4.65 16.41
CA ILE A 204 -7.30 -3.88 15.21
C ILE A 204 -7.34 -2.39 15.55
N LYS A 205 -6.26 -1.67 15.25
CA LYS A 205 -6.18 -0.22 15.40
C LYS A 205 -5.83 0.42 14.07
N MET A 206 -6.60 1.44 13.69
CA MET A 206 -6.38 2.20 12.46
C MET A 206 -7.02 3.60 12.57
N PRO A 207 -6.50 4.62 11.88
CA PRO A 207 -7.19 5.90 11.79
C PRO A 207 -8.51 5.74 11.00
N SER A 208 -9.48 6.60 11.28
CA SER A 208 -10.81 6.54 10.62
C SER A 208 -10.75 6.81 9.12
N ASP A 209 -9.82 7.69 8.72
CA ASP A 209 -9.56 8.09 7.34
C ASP A 209 -8.04 8.07 7.07
N ASN A 210 -7.61 8.54 5.91
CA ASN A 210 -6.19 8.57 5.54
C ASN A 210 -5.39 9.65 6.28
N ASN A 211 -5.57 9.74 7.59
CA ASN A 211 -4.92 10.73 8.45
C ASN A 211 -3.49 10.28 8.82
N PHE A 212 -2.61 10.19 7.84
CA PHE A 212 -1.23 9.71 7.96
C PHE A 212 -0.35 10.53 8.92
N CYS A 213 -0.74 11.77 9.23
CA CYS A 213 -0.09 12.61 10.25
C CYS A 213 -0.56 12.33 11.68
N GLN A 214 -1.66 11.57 11.86
CA GLN A 214 -2.19 11.30 13.19
C GLN A 214 -1.24 10.37 13.95
N PRO A 215 -0.82 10.74 15.18
CA PRO A 215 0.02 9.88 16.00
C PRO A 215 -0.64 8.53 16.29
N GLU A 216 0.11 7.45 16.21
CA GLU A 216 -0.38 6.07 16.37
C GLU A 216 -1.11 5.81 17.70
N ASN A 217 -0.71 6.50 18.79
CA ASN A 217 -1.37 6.39 20.08
C ASN A 217 -2.77 7.03 20.11
N LYS A 218 -3.14 7.78 19.08
CA LYS A 218 -4.46 8.37 18.87
C LYS A 218 -5.36 7.57 17.94
N TRP A 219 -4.83 6.51 17.31
CA TRP A 219 -5.66 5.67 16.46
C TRP A 219 -6.72 4.94 17.29
N PRO A 220 -7.99 5.02 16.89
CA PRO A 220 -9.07 4.32 17.58
C PRO A 220 -8.91 2.80 17.46
N ASP A 221 -9.48 2.08 18.41
CA ASP A 221 -9.80 0.67 18.28
C ASP A 221 -10.94 0.55 17.25
N ALA A 222 -10.76 -0.27 16.24
CA ALA A 222 -11.76 -0.47 15.18
C ALA A 222 -13.01 -1.25 15.66
N GLY A 223 -13.09 -1.57 16.96
CA GLY A 223 -14.19 -2.33 17.56
C GLY A 223 -14.16 -3.82 17.26
N SER A 224 -13.17 -4.29 16.54
CA SER A 224 -13.05 -5.67 16.09
C SER A 224 -11.69 -6.26 16.43
N LYS A 225 -11.68 -7.58 16.52
CA LYS A 225 -10.49 -8.37 16.85
C LYS A 225 -10.29 -9.46 15.81
N ILE A 226 -9.05 -9.90 15.65
CA ILE A 226 -8.72 -11.14 14.95
C ILE A 226 -8.77 -12.28 15.95
N ASP A 227 -9.65 -13.26 15.71
CA ASP A 227 -9.69 -14.53 16.45
C ASP A 227 -9.10 -15.66 15.60
N ALA A 228 -8.29 -16.55 16.21
CA ALA A 228 -7.58 -17.63 15.52
C ALA A 228 -8.40 -18.93 15.47
N VAL A 229 -9.72 -18.84 15.21
CA VAL A 229 -10.64 -19.97 15.14
C VAL A 229 -10.78 -20.43 13.69
N ASN A 230 -10.29 -21.66 13.40
CA ASN A 230 -10.37 -22.27 12.07
C ASN A 230 -9.84 -21.38 10.93
N GLY A 231 -8.74 -20.68 11.17
CA GLY A 231 -8.18 -19.63 10.31
C GLY A 231 -8.30 -18.26 10.95
N ILE A 232 -8.52 -17.23 10.14
CA ILE A 232 -8.74 -15.85 10.60
C ILE A 232 -10.24 -15.58 10.66
N GLN A 233 -10.72 -15.20 11.84
CA GLN A 233 -12.09 -14.78 12.04
C GLN A 233 -12.13 -13.35 12.58
N ILE A 234 -12.98 -12.49 12.03
CA ILE A 234 -13.25 -11.15 12.56
C ILE A 234 -14.36 -11.25 13.61
N SER A 235 -14.08 -10.74 14.81
CA SER A 235 -14.93 -10.97 15.97
C SER A 235 -14.92 -9.79 16.93
N ASP A 236 -15.92 -9.74 17.82
CA ASP A 236 -15.98 -8.87 19.00
C ASP A 236 -15.17 -9.40 20.19
N ALA A 237 -14.76 -10.68 20.14
CA ALA A 237 -14.04 -11.35 21.23
C ALA A 237 -12.89 -12.20 20.67
N ILE A 238 -11.94 -12.56 21.51
CA ILE A 238 -10.89 -13.52 21.21
C ILE A 238 -11.18 -14.78 22.02
N THR A 239 -11.49 -15.87 21.33
CA THR A 239 -11.72 -17.18 21.92
C THR A 239 -10.52 -18.09 21.77
N LYS A 240 -9.73 -17.89 20.71
CA LYS A 240 -8.50 -18.63 20.47
C LYS A 240 -7.35 -17.68 20.13
N ARG A 241 -6.23 -17.87 20.81
CA ARG A 241 -5.00 -17.11 20.59
C ARG A 241 -3.96 -17.95 19.87
N GLY A 242 -3.16 -17.29 19.04
CA GLY A 242 -2.01 -17.90 18.38
C GLY A 242 -1.76 -17.32 17.00
N TRP A 243 -0.79 -17.92 16.35
CA TRP A 243 -0.54 -17.69 14.94
C TRP A 243 -1.67 -18.29 14.09
N THR A 244 -2.14 -17.54 13.11
CA THR A 244 -3.21 -17.95 12.20
C THR A 244 -2.99 -17.38 10.81
N SER A 245 -3.55 -18.05 9.80
CA SER A 245 -3.44 -17.60 8.42
C SER A 245 -4.57 -18.16 7.57
N GLN A 246 -4.92 -17.42 6.50
CA GLN A 246 -6.01 -17.80 5.59
C GLN A 246 -5.93 -17.01 4.28
N TRP A 247 -6.55 -17.53 3.21
CA TRP A 247 -6.81 -16.71 2.04
C TRP A 247 -7.69 -15.52 2.41
N PHE A 248 -7.36 -14.33 1.90
CA PHE A 248 -8.15 -13.13 2.21
C PHE A 248 -9.64 -13.33 1.90
N ARG A 249 -9.97 -13.90 0.77
CA ARG A 249 -11.33 -14.19 0.32
C ARG A 249 -12.17 -15.11 1.24
N ASP A 250 -11.49 -15.88 2.09
CA ASP A 250 -12.12 -16.87 2.96
C ASP A 250 -12.20 -16.38 4.43
N ILE A 251 -11.71 -15.16 4.72
CA ILE A 251 -11.86 -14.55 6.04
C ILE A 251 -13.34 -14.29 6.29
N ALA A 252 -13.85 -14.78 7.42
CA ALA A 252 -15.25 -14.67 7.79
C ALA A 252 -15.43 -13.88 9.10
N ALA A 253 -16.62 -13.37 9.28
CA ALA A 253 -17.07 -12.87 10.57
C ALA A 253 -17.46 -14.03 11.50
N LYS A 254 -17.35 -13.83 12.81
CA LYS A 254 -17.99 -14.69 13.80
C LYS A 254 -19.51 -14.69 13.57
N GLU A 255 -20.13 -15.84 13.73
CA GLU A 255 -21.59 -15.95 13.60
C GLU A 255 -22.30 -14.93 14.50
N GLY A 256 -23.24 -14.18 13.93
CA GLY A 256 -23.99 -13.12 14.61
C GLY A 256 -23.21 -11.84 14.90
N TYR A 257 -21.98 -11.71 14.36
CA TYR A 257 -21.20 -10.47 14.51
C TYR A 257 -21.27 -9.63 13.23
N ASP A 258 -21.78 -8.41 13.35
CA ASP A 258 -21.82 -7.43 12.28
C ASP A 258 -20.47 -6.73 12.18
N VAL A 259 -19.73 -7.03 11.10
CA VAL A 259 -18.42 -6.42 10.83
C VAL A 259 -18.60 -4.95 10.49
N PRO A 260 -17.91 -4.03 11.19
CA PRO A 260 -17.91 -2.62 10.80
C PRO A 260 -17.48 -2.43 9.33
N VAL A 261 -18.25 -1.65 8.57
CA VAL A 261 -17.99 -1.36 7.16
C VAL A 261 -16.57 -0.83 6.93
N ALA A 262 -16.02 -0.09 7.89
CA ALA A 262 -14.63 0.38 7.85
C ALA A 262 -13.60 -0.75 7.66
N LEU A 263 -13.84 -1.95 8.22
CA LEU A 263 -12.93 -3.09 8.04
C LEU A 263 -12.99 -3.67 6.63
N LYS A 264 -14.18 -3.69 6.02
CA LYS A 264 -14.33 -4.08 4.61
C LYS A 264 -13.62 -3.07 3.70
N ARG A 265 -13.84 -1.76 3.92
CA ARG A 265 -13.15 -0.68 3.21
C ARG A 265 -11.63 -0.70 3.37
N ALA A 266 -11.14 -1.14 4.53
CA ALA A 266 -9.71 -1.26 4.84
C ALA A 266 -9.08 -2.59 4.37
N LEU A 267 -9.83 -3.47 3.69
CA LEU A 267 -9.40 -4.82 3.30
C LEU A 267 -8.87 -5.65 4.48
N LEU A 268 -9.62 -5.66 5.57
CA LEU A 268 -9.39 -6.52 6.74
C LEU A 268 -10.45 -7.61 6.86
N CYS A 269 -11.58 -7.42 6.19
CA CYS A 269 -12.62 -8.41 5.95
C CYS A 269 -13.06 -8.29 4.48
N PRO A 270 -13.30 -9.38 3.76
CA PRO A 270 -13.77 -9.31 2.39
C PRO A 270 -15.19 -8.70 2.33
N CYS A 271 -15.42 -7.87 1.30
CA CYS A 271 -16.77 -7.47 0.90
C CYS A 271 -17.41 -8.57 0.03
N ASP A 272 -18.72 -8.46 -0.23
CA ASP A 272 -19.46 -9.45 -1.01
C ASP A 272 -18.90 -9.65 -2.43
N ALA A 273 -18.27 -8.60 -2.98
CA ALA A 273 -17.59 -8.69 -4.27
C ALA A 273 -16.32 -9.56 -4.24
N ILE A 274 -15.79 -9.91 -3.05
CA ILE A 274 -14.54 -10.65 -2.84
C ILE A 274 -14.80 -12.03 -2.21
N ALA A 275 -15.73 -12.10 -1.26
CA ALA A 275 -15.93 -13.26 -0.40
C ALA A 275 -16.12 -14.56 -1.20
N GLY A 276 -15.32 -15.59 -0.87
CA GLY A 276 -15.39 -16.92 -1.48
C GLY A 276 -14.97 -17.02 -2.95
N LYS A 277 -14.51 -15.94 -3.59
CA LYS A 277 -14.14 -15.94 -5.00
C LYS A 277 -12.72 -16.43 -5.21
N SER A 278 -12.56 -17.59 -5.84
CA SER A 278 -11.27 -18.28 -6.00
C SER A 278 -10.22 -17.50 -6.79
N GLU A 279 -10.64 -16.59 -7.67
CA GLU A 279 -9.76 -15.72 -8.47
C GLU A 279 -9.12 -14.59 -7.68
N ILE A 280 -9.61 -14.28 -6.47
CA ILE A 280 -9.07 -13.22 -5.62
C ILE A 280 -7.72 -13.67 -5.01
N PRO A 281 -6.60 -13.01 -5.35
CA PRO A 281 -5.28 -13.39 -4.88
C PRO A 281 -4.97 -12.78 -3.52
N GLY A 282 -4.08 -13.44 -2.78
CA GLY A 282 -3.52 -12.90 -1.55
C GLY A 282 -3.91 -13.69 -0.31
N TYR A 283 -2.90 -13.91 0.53
CA TYR A 283 -2.99 -14.67 1.75
C TYR A 283 -2.72 -13.76 2.95
N VAL A 284 -3.38 -14.01 4.06
CA VAL A 284 -3.27 -13.19 5.27
C VAL A 284 -2.67 -13.99 6.39
N TRP A 285 -1.71 -13.38 7.10
CA TRP A 285 -1.08 -13.94 8.30
C TRP A 285 -1.27 -12.98 9.47
N ALA A 286 -1.61 -13.52 10.63
CA ALA A 286 -1.77 -12.76 11.85
C ALA A 286 -1.29 -13.56 13.08
N ASP A 287 -0.88 -12.85 14.12
CA ASP A 287 -0.60 -13.43 15.43
C ASP A 287 -1.29 -12.58 16.50
N ASN A 288 -2.44 -13.06 16.96
CA ASN A 288 -3.27 -12.37 17.95
C ASN A 288 -2.85 -12.64 19.40
N SER A 289 -1.81 -13.46 19.61
CA SER A 289 -1.26 -13.77 20.93
C SER A 289 -0.29 -12.70 21.44
N LYS A 290 0.22 -11.85 20.55
CA LYS A 290 1.20 -10.82 20.89
C LYS A 290 0.57 -9.66 21.60
N LYS A 291 1.02 -9.38 22.80
CA LYS A 291 0.67 -8.16 23.56
C LYS A 291 1.32 -6.91 22.98
N GLN A 292 2.47 -7.08 22.31
CA GLN A 292 3.18 -5.99 21.65
C GLN A 292 2.56 -5.68 20.29
N LYS A 293 2.75 -4.43 19.86
CA LYS A 293 2.32 -3.95 18.56
C LYS A 293 2.95 -4.74 17.41
N SER A 294 2.13 -5.21 16.48
CA SER A 294 2.56 -5.65 15.15
C SER A 294 2.25 -4.54 14.13
N ALA A 295 3.21 -4.23 13.27
CA ALA A 295 3.00 -3.39 12.10
C ALA A 295 2.63 -4.26 10.89
N ALA A 296 1.98 -3.67 9.91
CA ALA A 296 1.49 -4.36 8.74
C ALA A 296 2.44 -4.22 7.54
N PHE A 297 2.51 -5.25 6.72
CA PHE A 297 3.04 -5.17 5.36
C PHE A 297 2.19 -5.96 4.37
N ARG A 298 2.22 -5.56 3.10
CA ARG A 298 1.34 -6.07 2.05
C ARG A 298 2.11 -6.50 0.79
N GLY A 299 1.42 -7.20 -0.10
CA GLY A 299 1.85 -7.51 -1.45
C GLY A 299 2.48 -8.88 -1.64
N GLY A 300 3.22 -9.37 -0.66
CA GLY A 300 4.05 -10.57 -0.79
C GLY A 300 5.46 -10.25 -1.26
N SER A 301 6.31 -11.27 -1.34
CA SER A 301 7.70 -11.16 -1.80
C SER A 301 8.02 -12.16 -2.90
N PHE A 302 9.26 -12.17 -3.34
CA PHE A 302 9.78 -13.07 -4.39
C PHE A 302 9.81 -14.56 -4.00
N VAL A 303 9.43 -14.92 -2.77
CA VAL A 303 9.36 -16.32 -2.31
C VAL A 303 7.95 -16.81 -2.04
N ASP A 304 6.94 -15.93 -2.12
CA ASP A 304 5.60 -16.26 -1.62
C ASP A 304 4.70 -16.97 -2.65
N GLY A 305 5.14 -17.07 -3.91
CA GLY A 305 4.41 -17.82 -4.94
C GLY A 305 2.95 -17.36 -5.06
N ALA A 306 2.04 -18.33 -4.98
CA ALA A 306 0.60 -18.08 -5.13
C ALA A 306 -0.01 -17.27 -3.97
N THR A 307 0.63 -17.22 -2.81
CA THR A 307 0.10 -16.50 -1.64
C THR A 307 0.32 -14.99 -1.72
N ALA A 308 1.22 -14.51 -2.59
CA ALA A 308 1.35 -13.09 -2.92
C ALA A 308 0.10 -12.57 -3.65
N GLY A 309 -0.16 -11.28 -3.55
CA GLY A 309 -1.30 -10.64 -4.19
C GLY A 309 -1.61 -9.28 -3.60
N VAL A 310 -2.40 -8.47 -4.29
CA VAL A 310 -2.80 -7.14 -3.80
C VAL A 310 -3.62 -7.20 -2.50
N PHE A 311 -4.22 -8.35 -2.19
CA PHE A 311 -4.94 -8.59 -0.93
C PHE A 311 -4.06 -9.28 0.13
N ALA A 312 -2.80 -9.62 -0.18
CA ALA A 312 -1.89 -10.21 0.81
C ALA A 312 -1.60 -9.22 1.95
N LEU A 313 -1.58 -9.75 3.19
CA LEU A 313 -1.36 -8.96 4.40
C LEU A 313 -0.64 -9.80 5.45
N ASP A 314 0.36 -9.23 6.10
CA ASP A 314 1.01 -9.85 7.25
C ASP A 314 0.98 -8.91 8.47
N LEU A 315 0.48 -9.42 9.58
CA LEU A 315 0.31 -8.73 10.87
C LEU A 315 1.05 -9.47 12.01
N LYS A 316 2.12 -10.19 11.68
CA LYS A 316 2.88 -10.96 12.68
C LYS A 316 4.10 -10.23 13.25
N TYR A 317 4.62 -9.24 12.56
CA TYR A 317 5.94 -8.70 12.84
C TYR A 317 5.90 -7.40 13.63
N ALA A 318 6.86 -7.28 14.54
CA ALA A 318 7.07 -6.03 15.27
C ALA A 318 7.60 -4.93 14.33
N PRO A 319 7.33 -3.65 14.62
CA PRO A 319 7.85 -2.53 13.82
C PRO A 319 9.39 -2.48 13.73
N SER A 320 10.10 -3.13 14.64
CA SER A 320 11.56 -3.24 14.64
C SER A 320 12.11 -4.36 13.74
N SER A 321 11.23 -5.20 13.17
CA SER A 321 11.66 -6.30 12.29
C SER A 321 12.27 -5.75 11.00
N SER A 322 13.27 -6.46 10.47
CA SER A 322 13.99 -6.05 9.26
C SER A 322 14.51 -7.30 8.54
N TYR A 323 14.05 -7.51 7.31
CA TYR A 323 14.42 -8.68 6.51
C TYR A 323 14.75 -8.28 5.08
N CYS A 324 15.57 -9.08 4.40
CA CYS A 324 16.02 -8.82 3.03
C CYS A 324 14.89 -8.85 1.98
N TYR A 325 13.73 -9.35 2.34
CA TYR A 325 12.52 -9.41 1.52
C TYR A 325 11.44 -8.41 1.95
N ILE A 326 11.77 -7.44 2.81
CA ILE A 326 10.86 -6.36 3.23
C ILE A 326 11.45 -5.01 2.86
N GLY A 327 10.69 -4.24 2.11
CA GLY A 327 10.93 -2.87 1.71
C GLY A 327 9.74 -1.98 2.04
N PHE A 328 9.51 -0.95 1.24
CA PHE A 328 8.43 0.01 1.45
C PHE A 328 8.18 0.85 0.20
N ARG A 329 7.10 1.61 0.24
CA ARG A 329 6.71 2.57 -0.80
C ARG A 329 6.26 3.87 -0.17
N ALA A 330 6.68 5.01 -0.73
CA ALA A 330 6.17 6.31 -0.34
C ALA A 330 4.84 6.61 -1.04
N ALA A 331 4.04 7.46 -0.39
CA ALA A 331 2.86 8.10 -0.97
C ALA A 331 2.89 9.60 -0.67
N LYS A 332 2.00 10.36 -1.31
CA LYS A 332 1.82 11.78 -1.04
C LYS A 332 0.36 12.18 -1.24
N ALA A 333 -0.18 12.94 -0.29
CA ALA A 333 -1.43 13.66 -0.43
C ALA A 333 -1.16 15.17 -0.31
N LEU A 334 -1.82 15.97 -1.17
CA LEU A 334 -1.65 17.43 -1.27
C LEU A 334 -2.88 18.18 -0.73
#